data_483b0693337c7edca676e6cbfe7f82b2
#
_entry.id   483b0693337c7edca676e6cbfe7f82b2
#
_cell.length_a   1.000
_cell.length_b   1.000
_cell.length_c   1.000
_cell.angle_alpha   90.00
_cell.angle_beta   90.00
_cell.angle_gamma   90.00
#
_symmetry.space_group_name_H-M   'P 1'
#
loop_
_entity.id
_entity.type
_entity.pdbx_description
1 polymer ?
#
loop_
_entity_poly.entity_id
_entity_poly.type
_entity_poly.pdbx_seq_one_letter_code
_entity_poly.pdbx_strand_id
1 'polypeptide(L)'
;MAPAVWAALRVLTRQAVGVLKSNAPVSSGLASGRHGPSATSCSRRISSEVRRLQAAARMPEIATDHLDDKQVQLLSEMCIVIDENDQRIGADTKKNCHLNYNIDKGLLHRAFSVFLFSSDEKLLLQQRSDAKITFPGXXXXXXXXXXXXXXXXXXXVGNRFSCPFSVRTRVAGCFTNTCCSHPLHTDGELEEEDAVGVRRAAQRRLQAELGIPLEQVPPEEMTYLTRIHYKAQSDGVWGEHEIDYILFMQKDVELSPDPNEIKSHCYVSKEELKAMLEKAKRKELEVTPWFSLIADKFLFKWWDNLHNLKQFMDHSNIHRM
;
A
#
# COMPACT_ATOMS: atom_id res chain seq x y z
N MET A 1 -4.16 -7.75 -20.40
CA MET A 1 -3.89 -6.84 -21.54
C MET A 1 -2.56 -6.08 -21.41
N ALA A 2 -1.68 -6.47 -20.52
CA ALA A 2 -0.39 -5.79 -20.35
C ALA A 2 0.74 -6.19 -21.32
N PRO A 3 0.81 -7.41 -21.87
CA PRO A 3 1.91 -7.76 -22.77
C PRO A 3 1.89 -7.06 -24.14
N ALA A 4 0.71 -6.66 -24.61
CA ALA A 4 0.56 -6.08 -25.95
C ALA A 4 1.12 -4.65 -26.06
N VAL A 5 1.10 -3.88 -24.98
CA VAL A 5 1.55 -2.47 -24.98
C VAL A 5 3.07 -2.38 -25.04
N TRP A 6 3.79 -3.28 -24.36
CA TRP A 6 5.26 -3.30 -24.39
C TRP A 6 5.80 -3.77 -25.73
N ALA A 7 5.10 -4.68 -26.39
CA ALA A 7 5.49 -5.14 -27.73
C ALA A 7 5.34 -4.02 -28.78
N ALA A 8 4.29 -3.20 -28.67
CA ALA A 8 4.07 -2.08 -29.59
C ALA A 8 5.14 -1.00 -29.46
N LEU A 9 5.64 -0.76 -28.24
CA LEU A 9 6.69 0.24 -28.03
C LEU A 9 8.05 -0.21 -28.61
N ARG A 10 8.34 -1.51 -28.57
CA ARG A 10 9.58 -2.06 -29.18
C ARG A 10 9.57 -2.04 -30.70
N VAL A 11 8.39 -2.20 -31.32
CA VAL A 11 8.26 -2.16 -32.79
C VAL A 11 8.43 -0.72 -33.30
N LEU A 12 7.88 0.26 -32.62
CA LEU A 12 7.99 1.68 -33.00
C LEU A 12 9.44 2.19 -32.93
N THR A 13 10.21 1.74 -31.92
CA THR A 13 11.62 2.14 -31.81
C THR A 13 12.51 1.48 -32.87
N ARG A 14 12.19 0.24 -33.31
CA ARG A 14 12.95 -0.42 -34.39
C ARG A 14 12.66 0.19 -35.75
N GLN A 15 11.44 0.63 -36.02
CA GLN A 15 11.10 1.27 -37.31
C GLN A 15 11.73 2.66 -37.43
N ALA A 16 11.88 3.39 -36.35
CA ALA A 16 12.51 4.72 -36.37
C ALA A 16 14.02 4.67 -36.62
N VAL A 17 14.67 3.54 -36.24
CA VAL A 17 16.12 3.35 -36.52
C VAL A 17 16.38 2.81 -37.93
N GLY A 18 15.41 2.12 -38.53
CA GLY A 18 15.55 1.56 -39.87
C GLY A 18 15.50 2.58 -41.01
N VAL A 19 14.93 3.75 -40.79
CA VAL A 19 14.75 4.79 -41.84
C VAL A 19 16.02 5.63 -42.08
N LEU A 20 17.06 5.47 -41.24
CA LEU A 20 18.28 6.27 -41.34
C LEU A 20 19.46 5.63 -42.08
N LYS A 21 19.25 4.46 -42.72
CA LYS A 21 20.33 3.77 -43.47
C LYS A 21 19.89 3.30 -44.87
N SER A 22 19.61 4.23 -45.79
CA SER A 22 19.60 3.94 -47.21
C SER A 22 20.11 5.13 -48.01
N ASN A 23 21.39 5.15 -48.28
CA ASN A 23 22.00 6.00 -49.27
C ASN A 23 22.20 5.16 -50.55
N ALA A 24 21.63 5.60 -51.65
CA ALA A 24 22.03 5.10 -52.97
C ALA A 24 21.84 6.22 -54.01
N PRO A 25 22.63 6.24 -55.07
CA PRO A 25 22.96 7.48 -55.78
C PRO A 25 22.05 7.87 -56.95
N VAL A 26 22.24 9.12 -57.31
CA VAL A 26 21.56 10.01 -58.24
C VAL A 26 21.58 9.57 -59.68
N SER A 27 20.48 9.76 -60.42
CA SER A 27 20.51 10.04 -61.83
C SER A 27 19.62 11.26 -62.14
N SER A 28 20.11 12.11 -62.99
CA SER A 28 19.64 13.44 -63.36
C SER A 28 18.34 13.44 -64.18
N GLY A 29 17.41 14.30 -63.80
CA GLY A 29 16.25 14.64 -64.65
C GLY A 29 15.60 15.91 -64.19
N LEU A 30 15.66 16.93 -65.01
CA LEU A 30 15.03 18.24 -64.79
C LEU A 30 13.51 18.19 -64.99
N ALA A 31 12.75 18.70 -64.05
CA ALA A 31 11.40 19.21 -64.26
C ALA A 31 10.97 20.16 -63.11
N SER A 32 10.26 21.22 -63.52
CA SER A 32 9.93 22.43 -62.81
C SER A 32 8.97 22.29 -61.64
N GLY A 33 9.26 23.06 -60.60
CA GLY A 33 8.45 23.85 -59.71
C GLY A 33 7.13 23.41 -59.12
N ARG A 34 7.17 23.09 -57.81
CA ARG A 34 6.17 23.51 -56.83
C ARG A 34 6.84 23.51 -55.47
N HIS A 35 6.70 24.62 -54.75
CA HIS A 35 7.24 24.75 -53.40
C HIS A 35 6.40 23.90 -52.41
N GLY A 36 6.93 22.77 -51.99
CA GLY A 36 6.43 22.03 -50.85
C GLY A 36 7.05 22.53 -49.55
N PRO A 37 6.43 22.29 -48.42
CA PRO A 37 6.98 22.75 -47.13
C PRO A 37 8.35 22.15 -46.88
N SER A 38 9.28 22.99 -46.43
CA SER A 38 10.69 22.62 -46.30
C SER A 38 10.87 21.44 -45.31
N ALA A 39 11.82 20.57 -45.63
CA ALA A 39 12.19 19.39 -44.79
C ALA A 39 12.52 19.79 -43.33
N THR A 40 12.92 21.00 -43.10
CA THR A 40 13.19 21.55 -41.74
C THR A 40 11.94 21.70 -40.91
N SER A 41 10.75 21.97 -41.49
CA SER A 41 9.52 22.10 -40.74
C SER A 41 8.96 20.75 -40.28
N CYS A 42 9.14 19.72 -41.11
CA CYS A 42 8.70 18.36 -40.77
C CYS A 42 9.56 17.78 -39.61
N SER A 43 10.88 17.94 -39.68
CA SER A 43 11.80 17.47 -38.64
C SER A 43 11.54 18.14 -37.28
N ARG A 44 11.22 19.43 -37.27
CA ARG A 44 10.89 20.15 -36.01
C ARG A 44 9.58 19.68 -35.40
N ARG A 45 8.57 19.36 -36.22
CA ARG A 45 7.29 18.84 -35.75
C ARG A 45 7.45 17.44 -35.11
N ILE A 46 8.19 16.55 -35.75
CA ILE A 46 8.45 15.19 -35.24
C ILE A 46 9.21 15.27 -33.90
N SER A 47 10.24 16.13 -33.81
CA SER A 47 11.02 16.27 -32.60
C SER A 47 10.20 16.88 -31.43
N SER A 48 9.28 17.83 -31.75
CA SER A 48 8.41 18.42 -30.74
C SER A 48 7.36 17.41 -30.25
N GLU A 49 6.84 16.57 -31.12
CA GLU A 49 5.85 15.54 -30.79
C GLU A 49 6.49 14.41 -29.98
N VAL A 50 7.71 14.01 -30.33
CA VAL A 50 8.50 13.03 -29.55
C VAL A 50 8.81 13.59 -28.16
N ARG A 51 9.18 14.88 -28.05
CA ARG A 51 9.39 15.54 -26.76
C ARG A 51 8.10 15.64 -25.95
N ARG A 52 6.96 15.87 -26.62
CA ARG A 52 5.63 15.93 -25.97
C ARG A 52 5.21 14.56 -25.46
N LEU A 53 5.47 13.51 -26.23
CA LEU A 53 5.20 12.12 -25.81
C LEU A 53 6.16 11.68 -24.70
N GLN A 54 7.42 12.09 -24.77
CA GLN A 54 8.40 11.83 -23.69
C GLN A 54 8.07 12.60 -22.40
N ALA A 55 7.56 13.83 -22.52
CA ALA A 55 7.10 14.61 -21.38
C ALA A 55 5.83 14.01 -20.76
N ALA A 56 4.93 13.48 -21.61
CA ALA A 56 3.72 12.80 -21.13
C ALA A 56 4.01 11.44 -20.49
N ALA A 57 5.19 10.86 -20.72
CA ALA A 57 5.61 9.58 -20.16
C ALA A 57 6.40 9.73 -18.83
N ARG A 58 6.75 10.95 -18.45
CA ARG A 58 7.43 11.19 -17.16
C ARG A 58 6.42 11.10 -16.03
N MET A 59 6.73 10.26 -15.05
CA MET A 59 5.99 10.23 -13.79
C MET A 59 6.03 11.62 -13.14
N PRO A 60 4.92 12.08 -12.56
CA PRO A 60 4.96 13.35 -11.82
C PRO A 60 6.01 13.26 -10.71
N GLU A 61 6.87 14.27 -10.65
CA GLU A 61 7.85 14.40 -9.59
C GLU A 61 7.11 14.80 -8.32
N ILE A 62 7.07 13.90 -7.37
CA ILE A 62 6.36 14.12 -6.11
C ILE A 62 7.37 14.68 -5.11
N ALA A 63 7.11 15.89 -4.64
CA ALA A 63 7.90 16.50 -3.58
C ALA A 63 7.72 15.71 -2.28
N THR A 64 8.80 15.29 -1.69
CA THR A 64 8.80 14.53 -0.43
C THR A 64 9.42 15.35 0.72
N ASP A 65 9.86 16.58 0.44
CA ASP A 65 10.57 17.45 1.39
C ASP A 65 9.74 17.81 2.62
N HIS A 66 8.43 17.64 2.53
CA HIS A 66 7.49 17.91 3.64
C HIS A 66 7.09 16.65 4.42
N LEU A 67 7.61 15.49 3.99
CA LEU A 67 7.28 14.19 4.61
C LEU A 67 8.38 13.81 5.63
N ASP A 68 8.03 12.92 6.52
CA ASP A 68 8.96 12.39 7.53
C ASP A 68 10.09 11.59 6.85
N ASP A 69 11.33 11.87 7.21
CA ASP A 69 12.54 11.26 6.61
C ASP A 69 12.53 9.72 6.70
N LYS A 70 12.10 9.17 7.84
CA LYS A 70 12.02 7.72 8.02
C LYS A 70 10.98 7.10 7.09
N GLN A 71 9.82 7.75 6.99
CA GLN A 71 8.75 7.30 6.08
C GLN A 71 9.19 7.42 4.61
N VAL A 72 9.97 8.46 4.26
CA VAL A 72 10.53 8.63 2.91
C VAL A 72 11.54 7.51 2.60
N GLN A 73 12.38 7.13 3.56
CA GLN A 73 13.31 6.01 3.39
C GLN A 73 12.55 4.69 3.10
N LEU A 74 11.45 4.45 3.80
CA LEU A 74 10.62 3.26 3.60
C LEU A 74 10.03 3.20 2.19
N LEU A 75 9.86 4.34 1.52
CA LEU A 75 9.35 4.38 0.14
C LEU A 75 10.28 3.67 -0.87
N SER A 76 11.55 3.46 -0.52
CA SER A 76 12.52 2.76 -1.38
C SER A 76 12.46 1.23 -1.24
N GLU A 77 11.74 0.71 -0.26
CA GLU A 77 11.54 -0.74 -0.10
C GLU A 77 10.96 -1.35 -1.37
N MET A 78 11.45 -2.54 -1.74
CA MET A 78 11.03 -3.23 -2.97
C MET A 78 9.87 -4.19 -2.66
N CYS A 79 8.67 -3.82 -3.04
CA CYS A 79 7.46 -4.64 -2.91
C CYS A 79 7.38 -5.68 -4.03
N ILE A 80 6.71 -6.79 -3.75
CA ILE A 80 6.49 -7.87 -4.73
C ILE A 80 5.33 -7.47 -5.64
N VAL A 81 5.61 -7.24 -6.93
CA VAL A 81 4.59 -6.92 -7.94
C VAL A 81 4.02 -8.22 -8.49
N ILE A 82 2.69 -8.28 -8.57
CA ILE A 82 1.94 -9.48 -8.91
C ILE A 82 0.89 -9.19 -9.99
N ASP A 83 0.41 -10.25 -10.62
CA ASP A 83 -0.78 -10.17 -11.49
C ASP A 83 -2.06 -10.41 -10.66
N GLU A 84 -3.21 -10.33 -11.32
CA GLU A 84 -4.51 -10.50 -10.68
C GLU A 84 -4.76 -11.92 -10.10
N ASN A 85 -3.91 -12.88 -10.43
CA ASN A 85 -3.94 -14.25 -9.90
C ASN A 85 -2.89 -14.46 -8.80
N ASP A 86 -2.26 -13.37 -8.33
CA ASP A 86 -1.20 -13.38 -7.31
C ASP A 86 0.09 -14.06 -7.78
N GLN A 87 0.29 -14.14 -9.11
CA GLN A 87 1.56 -14.65 -9.65
C GLN A 87 2.58 -13.51 -9.65
N ARG A 88 3.75 -13.75 -9.09
CA ARG A 88 4.84 -12.77 -9.07
C ARG A 88 5.31 -12.45 -10.48
N ILE A 89 5.24 -11.17 -10.85
CA ILE A 89 5.66 -10.68 -12.18
C ILE A 89 6.86 -9.73 -12.10
N GLY A 90 7.26 -9.33 -10.87
CA GLY A 90 8.42 -8.45 -10.70
C GLY A 90 8.51 -7.86 -9.31
N ALA A 91 9.16 -6.71 -9.25
CA ALA A 91 9.30 -5.91 -8.03
C ALA A 91 9.32 -4.43 -8.42
N ASP A 92 8.79 -3.58 -7.56
CA ASP A 92 8.90 -2.14 -7.72
C ASP A 92 8.96 -1.49 -6.34
N THR A 93 9.41 -0.25 -6.29
CA THR A 93 9.52 0.48 -5.03
C THR A 93 8.14 0.66 -4.39
N LYS A 94 8.10 0.67 -3.08
CA LYS A 94 6.89 0.98 -2.31
C LYS A 94 6.29 2.31 -2.81
N LYS A 95 7.14 3.33 -3.09
CA LYS A 95 6.70 4.58 -3.69
C LYS A 95 5.85 4.32 -4.94
N ASN A 96 6.38 3.58 -5.90
CA ASN A 96 5.71 3.34 -7.18
C ASN A 96 4.43 2.52 -7.01
N CYS A 97 4.45 1.54 -6.11
CA CYS A 97 3.29 0.68 -5.83
C CYS A 97 2.10 1.45 -5.26
N HIS A 98 2.37 2.56 -4.55
CA HIS A 98 1.34 3.34 -3.85
C HIS A 98 0.94 4.62 -4.59
N LEU A 99 1.52 4.92 -5.76
CA LEU A 99 1.09 6.09 -6.56
C LEU A 99 -0.19 5.78 -7.32
N ASN A 100 -1.23 6.59 -7.13
CA ASN A 100 -2.51 6.46 -7.85
C ASN A 100 -2.29 6.38 -9.36
N TYR A 101 -1.32 7.15 -9.89
CA TYR A 101 -0.92 7.13 -11.30
C TYR A 101 -0.58 5.73 -11.80
N ASN A 102 0.14 4.93 -11.00
CA ASN A 102 0.52 3.55 -11.35
C ASN A 102 -0.61 2.56 -11.05
N ILE A 103 -1.30 2.76 -9.93
CA ILE A 103 -2.47 1.98 -9.52
C ILE A 103 -3.55 2.02 -10.62
N ASP A 104 -3.79 3.20 -11.20
CA ASP A 104 -4.79 3.38 -12.26
C ASP A 104 -4.37 2.71 -13.58
N LYS A 105 -3.08 2.38 -13.72
CA LYS A 105 -2.56 1.59 -14.86
C LYS A 105 -2.55 0.09 -14.57
N GLY A 106 -3.03 -0.31 -13.39
CA GLY A 106 -3.16 -1.70 -13.01
C GLY A 106 -2.01 -2.24 -12.16
N LEU A 107 -1.08 -1.40 -11.68
CA LEU A 107 -0.01 -1.89 -10.81
C LEU A 107 -0.63 -2.47 -9.54
N LEU A 108 -0.29 -3.72 -9.25
CA LEU A 108 -0.84 -4.50 -8.16
C LEU A 108 0.31 -5.16 -7.40
N HIS A 109 0.27 -5.12 -6.08
CA HIS A 109 1.34 -5.68 -5.28
C HIS A 109 0.81 -6.52 -4.11
N ARG A 110 1.69 -7.35 -3.55
CA ARG A 110 1.35 -8.28 -2.47
C ARG A 110 1.44 -7.56 -1.12
N ALA A 111 0.46 -7.82 -0.25
CA ALA A 111 0.36 -7.22 1.08
C ALA A 111 -0.08 -8.26 2.10
N PHE A 112 -0.12 -7.87 3.38
CA PHE A 112 -0.69 -8.70 4.45
C PHE A 112 -1.36 -7.84 5.52
N SER A 113 -2.38 -8.41 6.12
CA SER A 113 -3.08 -7.86 7.30
C SER A 113 -3.02 -8.87 8.45
N VAL A 114 -2.43 -8.47 9.57
CA VAL A 114 -2.38 -9.27 10.80
C VAL A 114 -3.53 -8.88 11.72
N PHE A 115 -4.19 -9.89 12.27
CA PHE A 115 -5.19 -9.78 13.33
C PHE A 115 -4.69 -10.55 14.54
N LEU A 116 -4.13 -9.84 15.52
CA LEU A 116 -3.58 -10.44 16.74
C LEU A 116 -4.58 -10.27 17.88
N PHE A 117 -4.96 -11.38 18.47
CA PHE A 117 -5.90 -11.43 19.60
C PHE A 117 -5.15 -11.80 20.88
N SER A 118 -5.56 -11.20 21.98
CA SER A 118 -5.09 -11.61 23.32
C SER A 118 -5.68 -12.97 23.70
N SER A 119 -5.20 -13.56 24.79
CA SER A 119 -5.79 -14.75 25.39
C SER A 119 -7.26 -14.54 25.80
N ASP A 120 -7.65 -13.28 26.09
CA ASP A 120 -9.03 -12.87 26.40
C ASP A 120 -9.86 -12.61 25.13
N GLU A 121 -9.38 -13.01 23.95
CA GLU A 121 -10.05 -12.84 22.65
C GLU A 121 -10.32 -11.38 22.28
N LYS A 122 -9.52 -10.42 22.77
CA LYS A 122 -9.60 -9.02 22.37
C LYS A 122 -8.64 -8.74 21.22
N LEU A 123 -9.11 -8.05 20.21
CA LEU A 123 -8.30 -7.69 19.03
C LEU A 123 -7.41 -6.49 19.34
N LEU A 124 -6.12 -6.63 19.06
CA LEU A 124 -5.17 -5.51 19.13
C LEU A 124 -5.33 -4.62 17.90
N LEU A 125 -5.72 -3.39 18.11
CA LEU A 125 -5.79 -2.35 17.06
C LEU A 125 -4.63 -1.38 17.22
N GLN A 126 -4.18 -0.82 16.10
CA GLN A 126 -3.28 0.33 16.12
C GLN A 126 -3.97 1.58 15.57
N GLN A 127 -3.58 2.72 16.08
CA GLN A 127 -3.88 4.02 15.51
C GLN A 127 -2.63 4.50 14.77
N ARG A 128 -2.76 4.72 13.47
CA ARG A 128 -1.63 5.08 12.60
C ARG A 128 -1.03 6.42 13.02
N SER A 129 0.29 6.53 12.94
CA SER A 129 1.01 7.78 13.20
C SER A 129 0.64 8.85 12.16
N ASP A 130 0.72 10.10 12.57
CA ASP A 130 0.53 11.26 11.69
C ASP A 130 1.67 11.38 10.66
N ALA A 131 2.81 10.70 10.89
CA ALA A 131 3.95 10.66 9.95
C ALA A 131 3.73 9.73 8.75
N LYS A 132 2.77 8.79 8.82
CA LYS A 132 2.51 7.83 7.73
C LYS A 132 2.10 8.55 6.43
N ILE A 133 2.62 8.08 5.30
CA ILE A 133 2.38 8.69 3.99
C ILE A 133 1.00 8.30 3.43
N THR A 134 0.64 7.02 3.52
CA THR A 134 -0.71 6.58 3.12
C THR A 134 -1.61 6.49 4.35
N PHE A 135 -2.82 6.99 4.24
CA PHE A 135 -3.82 6.99 5.32
C PHE A 135 -3.21 7.46 6.65
N PRO A 136 -2.61 8.68 6.70
CA PRO A 136 -2.03 9.22 7.95
C PRO A 136 -3.10 9.47 9.02
N GLY A 137 -2.65 9.60 10.24
CA GLY A 137 -3.55 9.88 11.39
C GLY A 137 -4.39 11.14 11.29
N UNK A 138 -4.08 12.02 10.41
CA UNK A 138 -4.87 13.18 10.35
C UNK A 138 -5.44 13.32 9.00
N UNK A 139 -6.35 13.36 8.96
CA UNK A 139 -6.90 13.70 7.74
C UNK A 139 -6.50 15.06 7.43
N UNK A 140 -5.84 15.10 6.81
CA UNK A 140 -5.40 16.27 6.44
C UNK A 140 -6.52 17.04 5.91
N UNK A 141 -7.00 17.34 6.51
CA UNK A 141 -7.89 18.29 6.10
C UNK A 141 -7.08 19.43 5.85
N UNK A 142 -6.85 19.41 4.98
CA UNK A 142 -6.06 20.42 4.51
C UNK A 142 -6.50 21.66 5.08
N UNK A 143 -6.34 21.90 5.67
CA UNK A 143 -6.46 23.19 6.08
C UNK A 143 -5.97 23.41 7.43
N UNK A 144 -5.23 23.94 7.25
CA UNK A 144 -4.56 24.54 8.12
C UNK A 144 -4.85 24.80 9.46
N UNK A 145 -4.40 24.91 9.82
CA UNK A 145 -4.17 25.67 10.83
C UNK A 145 -4.05 25.14 12.15
N UNK A 146 -3.18 25.45 12.28
CA UNK A 146 -2.63 25.53 13.32
C UNK A 146 -2.98 25.30 14.67
N UNK A 147 -2.55 25.17 15.08
CA UNK A 147 -2.31 25.45 16.28
C UNK A 147 -2.20 24.48 17.31
N UNK A 148 -1.40 24.73 17.62
CA UNK A 148 -0.77 24.40 18.60
C UNK A 148 -1.21 23.72 19.76
N UNK A 149 -0.71 23.31 20.05
CA UNK A 149 -0.55 23.09 21.21
C UNK A 149 -0.44 22.13 22.12
N UNK A 150 0.07 22.27 22.65
CA UNK A 150 0.64 21.93 23.70
C UNK A 150 0.32 20.65 24.31
N UNK A 151 1.08 20.25 24.37
CA UNK A 151 1.24 19.24 24.99
C UNK A 151 1.38 18.73 26.18
N UNK A 152 1.20 18.35 26.60
CA UNK A 152 1.61 17.91 27.81
C UNK A 152 1.78 16.49 27.84
N UNK A 153 2.64 16.28 28.04
CA UNK A 153 3.05 15.05 28.20
C UNK A 153 2.64 14.46 29.43
N UNK A 154 2.44 13.73 29.39
CA UNK A 154 2.36 13.03 30.56
C UNK A 154 2.91 11.74 30.41
N UNK A 155 3.53 11.55 31.00
CA UNK A 155 4.18 10.43 31.16
C UNK A 155 3.34 9.39 31.72
N UNK A 156 3.34 8.74 31.13
CA UNK A 156 2.65 7.81 31.57
C UNK A 156 3.29 6.80 32.21
N VAL A 157 3.06 6.27 33.13
CA VAL A 157 3.50 5.11 33.89
C VAL A 157 2.50 4.00 33.60
N GLY A 158 3.04 2.85 33.22
CA GLY A 158 2.32 1.71 32.69
C GLY A 158 1.04 1.33 33.43
N ASN A 159 -0.02 1.42 32.70
CA ASN A 159 -1.30 0.85 33.11
C ASN A 159 -2.04 0.40 31.85
N ARG A 160 -2.73 -0.72 31.98
CA ARG A 160 -3.66 -1.25 30.98
C ARG A 160 -4.68 -0.15 30.65
N PHE A 161 -4.47 0.55 29.56
CA PHE A 161 -5.44 1.56 29.13
C PHE A 161 -6.68 0.89 28.58
N SER A 162 -7.76 0.97 29.30
CA SER A 162 -9.09 0.91 28.70
C SER A 162 -9.19 2.07 27.70
N CYS A 163 -9.68 1.80 26.52
CA CYS A 163 -9.83 2.78 25.45
C CYS A 163 -10.61 4.00 25.96
N PRO A 164 -10.05 5.22 25.98
CA PRO A 164 -10.76 6.37 26.60
C PRO A 164 -11.84 6.93 25.67
N PHE A 165 -13.00 6.33 25.68
CA PHE A 165 -14.13 6.72 24.83
C PHE A 165 -15.02 7.83 25.39
N SER A 166 -14.55 8.67 26.33
CA SER A 166 -15.45 9.59 26.99
C SER A 166 -15.28 11.08 26.67
N VAL A 167 -14.50 11.47 25.66
CA VAL A 167 -14.31 12.89 25.35
C VAL A 167 -14.66 13.24 23.91
N ARG A 168 -15.49 14.25 23.72
CA ARG A 168 -15.92 14.83 22.44
C ARG A 168 -14.78 15.57 21.70
N THR A 169 -13.58 15.05 21.69
CA THR A 169 -12.52 15.53 20.80
C THR A 169 -12.49 14.65 19.57
N ARG A 170 -12.53 15.23 18.38
CA ARG A 170 -12.23 14.52 17.16
C ARG A 170 -10.90 13.81 17.38
N VAL A 171 -10.94 12.50 17.49
CA VAL A 171 -9.74 11.69 17.65
C VAL A 171 -9.01 11.70 16.31
N ALA A 172 -8.01 12.55 16.20
CA ALA A 172 -7.13 12.56 15.02
C ALA A 172 -6.37 11.23 15.02
N GLY A 173 -6.49 10.49 13.94
CA GLY A 173 -5.76 9.23 13.76
C GLY A 173 -6.65 8.13 13.21
N CYS A 174 -6.16 7.48 12.14
CA CYS A 174 -6.88 6.40 11.48
C CYS A 174 -6.59 5.08 12.19
N PHE A 175 -7.64 4.42 12.69
CA PHE A 175 -7.52 3.10 13.32
C PHE A 175 -7.46 2.00 12.25
N THR A 176 -6.70 0.96 12.54
CA THR A 176 -6.59 -0.20 11.67
C THR A 176 -6.37 -1.48 12.50
N ASN A 177 -6.37 -2.64 11.83
CA ASN A 177 -6.02 -3.92 12.44
C ASN A 177 -4.60 -3.89 13.02
N THR A 178 -4.14 -4.98 13.59
CA THR A 178 -2.89 -5.04 14.36
C THR A 178 -1.68 -4.56 13.56
N CYS A 179 -1.56 -5.01 12.30
CA CYS A 179 -0.45 -4.61 11.43
C CYS A 179 -0.85 -4.84 9.98
N CYS A 180 -0.55 -3.89 9.10
CA CYS A 180 -0.70 -4.02 7.64
C CYS A 180 0.58 -3.56 6.99
N SER A 181 1.11 -4.35 6.07
CA SER A 181 2.32 -3.99 5.33
C SER A 181 2.54 -4.94 4.15
N HIS A 182 3.77 -5.00 3.65
CA HIS A 182 4.11 -5.70 2.43
C HIS A 182 5.27 -6.67 2.66
N PRO A 183 5.21 -7.89 2.10
CA PRO A 183 6.42 -8.68 1.97
C PRO A 183 7.33 -8.01 0.94
N LEU A 184 8.62 -8.03 1.20
CA LEU A 184 9.63 -7.41 0.37
C LEU A 184 10.20 -8.42 -0.63
N HIS A 185 10.77 -7.91 -1.71
CA HIS A 185 11.42 -8.73 -2.75
C HIS A 185 12.81 -9.17 -2.26
N THR A 186 12.83 -9.98 -1.19
CA THR A 186 14.04 -10.58 -0.59
C THR A 186 13.86 -12.09 -0.52
N ASP A 187 14.94 -12.84 -0.59
CA ASP A 187 14.89 -14.32 -0.66
C ASP A 187 13.96 -14.94 0.40
N GLY A 188 14.06 -14.47 1.65
CA GLY A 188 13.25 -15.02 2.76
C GLY A 188 11.77 -14.68 2.68
N GLU A 189 11.42 -13.55 2.06
CA GLU A 189 10.01 -13.12 1.95
C GLU A 189 9.39 -13.46 0.59
N LEU A 190 10.20 -13.99 -0.35
CA LEU A 190 9.74 -14.51 -1.65
C LEU A 190 9.27 -15.96 -1.59
N GLU A 191 9.46 -16.64 -0.47
CA GLU A 191 9.12 -18.05 -0.30
C GLU A 191 7.60 -18.22 -0.23
N GLU A 192 7.01 -18.88 -1.21
CA GLU A 192 5.55 -18.90 -1.38
C GLU A 192 4.85 -20.07 -0.67
N GLU A 193 5.58 -21.17 -0.40
CA GLU A 193 5.00 -22.35 0.23
C GLU A 193 4.33 -21.98 1.56
N ASP A 194 3.05 -22.29 1.70
CA ASP A 194 2.24 -22.00 2.90
C ASP A 194 2.34 -20.51 3.34
N ALA A 195 2.55 -19.61 2.38
CA ALA A 195 2.71 -18.17 2.63
C ALA A 195 3.80 -17.85 3.67
N VAL A 196 4.84 -18.68 3.81
CA VAL A 196 5.87 -18.49 4.84
C VAL A 196 6.63 -17.18 4.67
N GLY A 197 6.86 -16.74 3.43
CA GLY A 197 7.50 -15.46 3.17
C GLY A 197 6.67 -14.29 3.68
N VAL A 198 5.36 -14.36 3.48
CA VAL A 198 4.41 -13.34 3.98
C VAL A 198 4.39 -13.34 5.51
N ARG A 199 4.41 -14.52 6.14
CA ARG A 199 4.43 -14.62 7.62
C ARG A 199 5.75 -14.10 8.22
N ARG A 200 6.88 -14.29 7.52
CA ARG A 200 8.17 -13.67 7.91
C ARG A 200 8.12 -12.15 7.81
N ALA A 201 7.51 -11.64 6.74
CA ALA A 201 7.30 -10.18 6.60
C ALA A 201 6.43 -9.64 7.74
N ALA A 202 5.37 -10.38 8.10
CA ALA A 202 4.50 -9.99 9.22
C ALA A 202 5.27 -9.95 10.54
N GLN A 203 6.09 -10.97 10.82
CA GLN A 203 6.95 -11.00 12.02
C GLN A 203 7.87 -9.78 12.06
N ARG A 204 8.55 -9.49 10.95
CA ARG A 204 9.45 -8.32 10.82
C ARG A 204 8.71 -7.02 11.10
N ARG A 205 7.51 -6.86 10.55
CA ARG A 205 6.74 -5.62 10.70
C ARG A 205 6.11 -5.49 12.10
N LEU A 206 5.66 -6.59 12.69
CA LEU A 206 5.17 -6.59 14.08
C LEU A 206 6.26 -6.11 15.05
N GLN A 207 7.50 -6.55 14.84
CA GLN A 207 8.64 -6.03 15.61
C GLN A 207 8.89 -4.55 15.31
N ALA A 208 8.95 -4.18 14.02
CA ALA A 208 9.31 -2.81 13.62
C ALA A 208 8.27 -1.77 14.04
N GLU A 209 6.98 -2.10 13.98
CA GLU A 209 5.88 -1.17 14.29
C GLU A 209 5.49 -1.21 15.77
N LEU A 210 5.28 -2.41 16.31
CA LEU A 210 4.73 -2.61 17.66
C LEU A 210 5.79 -2.97 18.69
N GLY A 211 7.04 -3.21 18.25
CA GLY A 211 8.15 -3.57 19.12
C GLY A 211 7.98 -4.95 19.76
N ILE A 212 7.17 -5.82 19.17
CA ILE A 212 6.95 -7.18 19.71
C ILE A 212 8.22 -8.02 19.49
N PRO A 213 8.76 -8.66 20.54
CA PRO A 213 9.90 -9.57 20.37
C PRO A 213 9.61 -10.66 19.34
N LEU A 214 10.58 -10.92 18.43
CA LEU A 214 10.41 -11.89 17.33
C LEU A 214 9.97 -13.27 17.82
N GLU A 215 10.51 -13.69 18.96
CA GLU A 215 10.21 -15.01 19.55
C GLU A 215 8.76 -15.11 20.06
N GLN A 216 8.08 -13.98 20.23
CA GLN A 216 6.68 -13.98 20.64
C GLN A 216 5.72 -14.11 19.46
N VAL A 217 6.19 -13.82 18.23
CA VAL A 217 5.35 -13.88 17.02
C VAL A 217 6.03 -14.68 15.91
N PRO A 218 6.41 -15.97 16.18
CA PRO A 218 7.08 -16.77 15.15
C PRO A 218 6.13 -17.04 13.96
N PRO A 219 6.66 -17.06 12.74
CA PRO A 219 5.81 -17.24 11.53
C PRO A 219 4.91 -18.47 11.57
N GLU A 220 5.39 -19.57 12.14
CA GLU A 220 4.65 -20.83 12.22
C GLU A 220 3.39 -20.77 13.12
N GLU A 221 3.30 -19.81 14.02
CA GLU A 221 2.12 -19.61 14.87
C GLU A 221 1.06 -18.68 14.21
N MET A 222 1.39 -18.07 13.08
CA MET A 222 0.44 -17.23 12.34
C MET A 222 -0.42 -18.10 11.42
N THR A 223 -1.72 -18.08 11.60
CA THR A 223 -2.66 -18.80 10.74
C THR A 223 -2.97 -17.98 9.50
N TYR A 224 -2.58 -18.47 8.32
CA TYR A 224 -2.95 -17.85 7.05
C TYR A 224 -4.37 -18.33 6.68
N LEU A 225 -5.32 -17.38 6.58
CA LEU A 225 -6.72 -17.70 6.30
C LEU A 225 -7.06 -17.64 4.80
N THR A 226 -6.83 -16.51 4.17
CA THR A 226 -7.25 -16.29 2.78
C THR A 226 -6.58 -15.04 2.20
N ARG A 227 -6.94 -14.71 0.94
CA ARG A 227 -6.46 -13.50 0.25
C ARG A 227 -7.63 -12.62 -0.15
N ILE A 228 -7.43 -11.31 -0.02
CA ILE A 228 -8.42 -10.30 -0.38
C ILE A 228 -7.79 -9.32 -1.37
N HIS A 229 -8.45 -9.10 -2.51
CA HIS A 229 -8.05 -8.11 -3.50
C HIS A 229 -8.88 -6.84 -3.31
N TYR A 230 -8.22 -5.71 -3.06
CA TYR A 230 -8.91 -4.44 -2.90
C TYR A 230 -8.11 -3.28 -3.49
N LYS A 231 -8.82 -2.17 -3.72
CA LYS A 231 -8.24 -0.90 -4.16
C LYS A 231 -8.82 0.21 -3.29
N ALA A 232 -7.98 1.11 -2.79
CA ALA A 232 -8.40 2.24 -1.96
C ALA A 232 -7.52 3.46 -2.21
N GLN A 233 -8.13 4.64 -2.32
CA GLN A 233 -7.40 5.89 -2.44
C GLN A 233 -7.24 6.54 -1.06
N SER A 234 -6.02 6.96 -0.74
CA SER A 234 -5.71 7.73 0.48
C SER A 234 -6.00 9.21 0.22
N ASP A 235 -5.48 9.71 -0.89
CA ASP A 235 -5.66 11.11 -1.32
C ASP A 235 -5.50 11.18 -2.85
N GLY A 236 -5.31 12.36 -3.40
CA GLY A 236 -5.15 12.54 -4.85
C GLY A 236 -3.85 11.97 -5.43
N VAL A 237 -2.88 11.64 -4.59
CA VAL A 237 -1.53 11.16 -5.00
C VAL A 237 -1.34 9.69 -4.65
N TRP A 238 -1.69 9.31 -3.43
CA TRP A 238 -1.38 8.03 -2.82
C TRP A 238 -2.61 7.13 -2.68
N GLY A 239 -2.40 5.82 -2.77
CA GLY A 239 -3.45 4.81 -2.60
C GLY A 239 -2.86 3.43 -2.39
N GLU A 240 -3.76 2.45 -2.33
CA GLU A 240 -3.44 1.02 -2.17
C GLU A 240 -4.13 0.23 -3.29
N HIS A 241 -3.44 -0.76 -3.85
CA HIS A 241 -4.01 -1.74 -4.78
C HIS A 241 -3.28 -3.05 -4.54
N GLU A 242 -3.94 -3.95 -3.80
CA GLU A 242 -3.26 -5.06 -3.16
C GLU A 242 -4.04 -6.37 -3.25
N ILE A 243 -3.28 -7.47 -3.29
CA ILE A 243 -3.76 -8.77 -2.82
C ILE A 243 -3.17 -8.95 -1.42
N ASP A 244 -4.05 -8.88 -0.44
CA ASP A 244 -3.79 -8.80 0.99
C ASP A 244 -3.99 -10.18 1.64
N TYR A 245 -2.91 -10.74 2.18
CA TYR A 245 -2.90 -12.04 2.89
C TYR A 245 -3.38 -11.83 4.32
N ILE A 246 -4.43 -12.53 4.69
CA ILE A 246 -5.05 -12.38 6.03
C ILE A 246 -4.44 -13.38 6.99
N LEU A 247 -3.76 -12.85 8.00
CA LEU A 247 -3.04 -13.62 9.03
C LEU A 247 -3.67 -13.42 10.40
N PHE A 248 -3.92 -14.51 11.09
CA PHE A 248 -4.48 -14.50 12.44
C PHE A 248 -3.51 -15.11 13.45
N MET A 249 -3.51 -14.55 14.66
CA MET A 249 -2.72 -15.08 15.76
C MET A 249 -3.44 -14.80 17.08
N GLN A 250 -3.39 -15.72 18.02
CA GLN A 250 -3.94 -15.50 19.38
C GLN A 250 -2.81 -15.72 20.39
N LYS A 251 -2.39 -14.63 21.04
CA LYS A 251 -1.26 -14.67 21.98
C LYS A 251 -1.18 -13.33 22.74
N ASP A 252 -0.82 -13.41 24.01
CA ASP A 252 -0.46 -12.22 24.78
C ASP A 252 0.99 -11.86 24.46
N VAL A 253 1.24 -10.60 24.13
CA VAL A 253 2.56 -10.10 23.65
C VAL A 253 2.98 -8.84 24.40
N GLU A 254 4.28 -8.62 24.46
CA GLU A 254 4.87 -7.38 24.96
C GLU A 254 4.84 -6.34 23.83
N LEU A 255 4.53 -5.10 24.18
CA LEU A 255 4.40 -4.01 23.21
C LEU A 255 5.34 -2.86 23.54
N SER A 256 6.10 -2.42 22.57
CA SER A 256 6.96 -1.22 22.63
C SER A 256 6.88 -0.48 21.29
N PRO A 257 5.73 0.15 20.98
CA PRO A 257 5.48 0.71 19.65
C PRO A 257 6.43 1.83 19.26
N ASP A 258 6.82 1.85 17.99
CA ASP A 258 7.57 2.94 17.37
C ASP A 258 6.62 4.13 17.13
N PRO A 259 6.86 5.30 17.74
CA PRO A 259 5.96 6.45 17.59
C PRO A 259 5.94 7.01 16.15
N ASN A 260 6.92 6.70 15.31
CA ASN A 260 6.92 7.07 13.89
C ASN A 260 5.89 6.24 13.10
N GLU A 261 5.60 5.02 13.56
CA GLU A 261 4.66 4.11 12.92
C GLU A 261 3.26 4.17 13.55
N ILE A 262 3.21 4.23 14.89
CA ILE A 262 1.98 4.05 15.67
C ILE A 262 1.82 5.19 16.68
N LYS A 263 0.69 5.87 16.61
CA LYS A 263 0.30 6.95 17.54
C LYS A 263 -0.20 6.39 18.88
N SER A 264 -1.00 5.34 18.81
CA SER A 264 -1.53 4.64 19.99
C SER A 264 -2.02 3.24 19.58
N HIS A 265 -2.28 2.42 20.59
CA HIS A 265 -2.84 1.08 20.38
C HIS A 265 -3.84 0.76 21.49
N CYS A 266 -4.73 -0.18 21.22
CA CYS A 266 -5.68 -0.66 22.23
C CYS A 266 -6.17 -2.07 21.90
N TYR A 267 -6.50 -2.83 22.94
CA TYR A 267 -7.22 -4.08 22.79
C TYR A 267 -8.71 -3.79 22.90
N VAL A 268 -9.48 -4.29 21.96
CA VAL A 268 -10.93 -4.07 21.91
C VAL A 268 -11.68 -5.40 21.92
N SER A 269 -12.82 -5.42 22.59
CA SER A 269 -13.78 -6.52 22.47
C SER A 269 -14.55 -6.39 21.15
N LYS A 270 -15.26 -7.43 20.80
CA LYS A 270 -16.11 -7.46 19.61
C LYS A 270 -17.16 -6.35 19.62
N GLU A 271 -17.75 -6.10 20.78
CA GLU A 271 -18.77 -5.07 20.98
C GLU A 271 -18.18 -3.66 20.85
N GLU A 272 -16.99 -3.46 21.42
CA GLU A 272 -16.27 -2.18 21.31
C GLU A 272 -15.91 -1.90 19.84
N LEU A 273 -15.42 -2.91 19.10
CA LEU A 273 -15.13 -2.74 17.66
C LEU A 273 -16.40 -2.39 16.88
N LYS A 274 -17.51 -3.08 17.12
CA LYS A 274 -18.80 -2.74 16.47
C LYS A 274 -19.16 -1.27 16.72
N ALA A 275 -19.04 -0.82 17.96
CA ALA A 275 -19.30 0.57 18.31
C ALA A 275 -18.36 1.55 17.61
N MET A 276 -17.07 1.19 17.46
CA MET A 276 -16.08 1.99 16.72
C MET A 276 -16.47 2.10 15.24
N LEU A 277 -16.85 0.99 14.61
CA LEU A 277 -17.24 0.96 13.20
C LEU A 277 -18.51 1.79 12.95
N GLU A 278 -19.46 1.79 13.88
CA GLU A 278 -20.64 2.66 13.80
C GLU A 278 -20.26 4.15 13.93
N LYS A 279 -19.29 4.49 14.78
CA LYS A 279 -18.74 5.85 14.85
C LYS A 279 -18.04 6.23 13.53
N ALA A 280 -17.31 5.27 12.91
CA ALA A 280 -16.65 5.50 11.64
C ALA A 280 -17.68 5.79 10.53
N LYS A 281 -18.78 5.05 10.47
CA LYS A 281 -19.88 5.31 9.51
C LYS A 281 -20.46 6.73 9.66
N ARG A 282 -20.49 7.24 10.89
CA ARG A 282 -20.94 8.61 11.18
C ARG A 282 -19.83 9.66 11.05
N LYS A 283 -18.63 9.25 10.60
CA LYS A 283 -17.45 10.12 10.44
C LYS A 283 -16.99 10.78 11.77
N GLU A 284 -17.27 10.13 12.88
CA GLU A 284 -16.81 10.53 14.22
C GLU A 284 -15.43 9.94 14.54
N LEU A 285 -15.02 8.93 13.77
CA LEU A 285 -13.77 8.20 13.91
C LEU A 285 -13.30 7.82 12.49
N GLU A 286 -12.00 7.69 12.29
CA GLU A 286 -11.46 7.20 11.02
C GLU A 286 -10.93 5.77 11.18
N VAL A 287 -11.25 4.93 10.21
CA VAL A 287 -10.83 3.53 10.13
C VAL A 287 -10.33 3.30 8.70
N THR A 288 -9.24 2.56 8.54
CA THR A 288 -8.70 2.29 7.20
C THR A 288 -9.72 1.52 6.34
N PRO A 289 -9.76 1.80 5.02
CA PRO A 289 -10.73 1.16 4.13
C PRO A 289 -10.66 -0.37 4.16
N TRP A 290 -9.46 -0.95 4.08
CA TRP A 290 -9.30 -2.42 4.09
C TRP A 290 -9.83 -3.03 5.38
N PHE A 291 -9.48 -2.44 6.54
CA PHE A 291 -9.95 -2.94 7.84
C PHE A 291 -11.48 -2.89 7.92
N SER A 292 -12.06 -1.79 7.46
CA SER A 292 -13.52 -1.64 7.41
C SER A 292 -14.16 -2.72 6.52
N LEU A 293 -13.60 -2.98 5.33
CA LEU A 293 -14.08 -4.00 4.39
C LEU A 293 -13.99 -5.41 5.00
N ILE A 294 -12.86 -5.72 5.62
CA ILE A 294 -12.64 -7.04 6.24
C ILE A 294 -13.59 -7.22 7.43
N ALA A 295 -13.76 -6.17 8.24
CA ALA A 295 -14.65 -6.23 9.42
C ALA A 295 -16.10 -6.45 8.99
N ASP A 296 -16.55 -5.76 7.96
CA ASP A 296 -17.93 -5.84 7.47
C ASP A 296 -18.28 -7.23 6.91
N LYS A 297 -17.33 -7.86 6.18
CA LYS A 297 -17.63 -9.12 5.47
C LYS A 297 -17.21 -10.38 6.20
N PHE A 298 -16.11 -10.33 6.98
CA PHE A 298 -15.46 -11.56 7.43
C PHE A 298 -15.11 -11.60 8.92
N LEU A 299 -14.55 -10.51 9.46
CA LEU A 299 -13.84 -10.52 10.75
C LEU A 299 -14.69 -11.07 11.90
N PHE A 300 -15.94 -10.63 12.01
CA PHE A 300 -16.80 -11.05 13.14
C PHE A 300 -17.10 -12.54 13.10
N LYS A 301 -17.29 -13.10 11.90
CA LYS A 301 -17.48 -14.54 11.74
C LYS A 301 -16.22 -15.32 12.12
N TRP A 302 -15.05 -14.84 11.71
CA TRP A 302 -13.76 -15.45 12.09
C TRP A 302 -13.54 -15.34 13.61
N TRP A 303 -13.82 -14.18 14.19
CA TRP A 303 -13.69 -13.91 15.62
C TRP A 303 -14.56 -14.85 16.47
N ASP A 304 -15.79 -15.10 16.03
CA ASP A 304 -16.70 -16.05 16.69
C ASP A 304 -16.15 -17.49 16.71
N ASN A 305 -15.12 -17.75 15.89
CA ASN A 305 -14.58 -19.08 15.68
C ASN A 305 -13.04 -19.13 15.82
N LEU A 306 -12.45 -18.29 16.68
CA LEU A 306 -10.99 -18.26 16.88
C LEU A 306 -10.41 -19.66 17.21
N HIS A 307 -11.16 -20.46 17.95
CA HIS A 307 -10.78 -21.83 18.33
C HIS A 307 -10.77 -22.81 17.15
N ASN A 308 -11.33 -22.45 15.99
CA ASN A 308 -11.43 -23.34 14.82
C ASN A 308 -11.36 -22.55 13.50
N LEU A 309 -10.30 -21.78 13.33
CA LEU A 309 -10.08 -20.96 12.12
C LEU A 309 -9.86 -21.82 10.86
N LYS A 310 -9.43 -23.08 11.03
CA LYS A 310 -9.15 -23.99 9.91
C LYS A 310 -10.35 -24.16 8.96
N GLN A 311 -11.58 -24.07 9.46
CA GLN A 311 -12.78 -24.19 8.64
C GLN A 311 -12.96 -23.00 7.66
N PHE A 312 -12.23 -21.90 7.87
CA PHE A 312 -12.30 -20.71 7.03
C PHE A 312 -11.06 -20.53 6.14
N MET A 313 -10.11 -21.45 6.21
CA MET A 313 -8.92 -21.39 5.37
C MET A 313 -9.30 -21.64 3.92
N ASP A 314 -9.03 -20.65 3.07
CA ASP A 314 -9.29 -20.74 1.63
C ASP A 314 -8.08 -20.14 0.89
N HIS A 315 -7.18 -20.99 0.49
CA HIS A 315 -5.95 -20.61 -0.20
C HIS A 315 -6.08 -20.66 -1.72
N SER A 316 -7.22 -21.15 -2.22
CA SER A 316 -7.45 -21.28 -3.67
C SER A 316 -8.13 -20.05 -4.28
N ASN A 317 -8.91 -19.33 -3.49
CA ASN A 317 -9.66 -18.17 -3.99
C ASN A 317 -9.03 -16.85 -3.53
N ILE A 318 -9.31 -15.79 -4.29
CA ILE A 318 -8.99 -14.40 -3.94
C ILE A 318 -10.33 -13.66 -3.88
N HIS A 319 -10.71 -13.20 -2.70
CA HIS A 319 -11.96 -12.47 -2.49
C HIS A 319 -11.81 -11.05 -3.05
N ARG A 320 -12.53 -10.72 -4.11
CA ARG A 320 -12.46 -9.40 -4.74
C ARG A 320 -13.50 -8.46 -4.11
N MET A 321 -13.03 -7.29 -3.63
CA MET A 321 -13.83 -6.35 -2.82
C MET A 321 -14.13 -5.06 -3.59
#